data_5b9898d321e02f62481eda7d58cdd701
#
_entry.id   5b9898d321e02f62481eda7d58cdd701
#
_cell.length_a   1.000
_cell.length_b   1.000
_cell.length_c   1.000
_cell.angle_alpha   90.00
_cell.angle_beta   90.00
_cell.angle_gamma   90.00
#
_symmetry.space_group_name_H-M   'P 1'
#
loop_
_entity.id
_entity.type
_entity.pdbx_description
1 polymer ?
#
loop_
_entity_poly.entity_id
_entity_poly.type
_entity_poly.pdbx_seq_one_letter_code
_entity_poly.pdbx_strand_id
1 'polypeptide(L)'
;MKHSNATELLFNQVLDETPPEIKQEVEWSYSIADKIYEALRQKGLSQKEFAHLVGTSEAAVSKWIGGGHNFTIATLAKISKVLGVDMIKV
;
A
#
# COMPACT_ATOMS: atom_id res chain seq x y z
N MET A 1 5.99 -25.24 7.75
CA MET A 1 6.63 -24.95 7.78
C MET A 1 7.24 -24.61 8.18
N LYS A 2 7.36 -24.52 8.44
CA LYS A 2 8.07 -24.19 8.72
C LYS A 2 9.10 -23.82 8.89
N HIS A 3 9.13 -23.74 8.37
CA HIS A 3 10.24 -23.48 9.00
C HIS A 3 10.57 -22.10 9.13
N SER A 4 10.77 -21.48 10.13
CA SER A 4 11.21 -20.11 10.14
C SER A 4 12.72 -20.05 10.00
N ASN A 5 13.20 -19.14 9.15
CA ASN A 5 14.61 -18.89 9.07
C ASN A 5 14.97 -17.71 9.98
N ALA A 6 16.27 -17.41 10.12
CA ALA A 6 16.74 -16.35 10.99
C ALA A 6 16.19 -14.98 10.59
N THR A 7 16.07 -14.72 9.28
CA THR A 7 15.54 -13.44 8.79
C THR A 7 14.10 -13.24 9.22
N GLU A 8 13.29 -14.29 9.12
CA GLU A 8 11.90 -14.23 9.51
C GLU A 8 11.75 -13.99 11.02
N LEU A 9 12.57 -14.67 11.81
CA LEU A 9 12.57 -14.47 13.26
C LEU A 9 12.96 -13.06 13.65
N LEU A 10 13.96 -12.49 12.99
CA LEU A 10 14.38 -11.12 13.25
C LEU A 10 13.30 -10.12 12.88
N PHE A 11 12.64 -10.33 11.76
CA PHE A 11 11.56 -9.47 11.32
C PHE A 11 10.42 -9.46 12.34
N ASN A 12 10.00 -10.63 12.79
CA ASN A 12 8.94 -10.76 13.80
C ASN A 12 9.33 -10.10 15.11
N GLN A 13 10.59 -10.26 15.51
CA GLN A 13 11.08 -9.64 16.73
C GLN A 13 11.04 -8.13 16.65
N VAL A 14 11.45 -7.56 15.52
CA VAL A 14 11.40 -6.12 15.30
C VAL A 14 9.96 -5.61 15.37
N LEU A 15 9.03 -6.32 14.75
CA LEU A 15 7.62 -5.94 14.80
C LEU A 15 7.07 -5.98 16.22
N ASP A 16 7.47 -6.98 17.01
CA ASP A 16 7.01 -7.11 18.39
C ASP A 16 7.49 -5.96 19.27
N GLU A 17 8.64 -5.39 18.95
CA GLU A 17 9.19 -4.28 19.70
C GLU A 17 8.68 -2.92 19.22
N THR A 18 7.97 -2.91 18.08
CA THR A 18 7.43 -1.68 17.52
C THR A 18 6.14 -1.29 18.25
N PRO A 19 5.92 0.00 18.51
CA PRO A 19 4.67 0.44 19.13
C PRO A 19 3.44 -0.03 18.32
N PRO A 20 2.35 -0.41 19.00
CA PRO A 20 1.16 -0.92 18.32
C PRO A 20 0.60 0.00 17.23
N GLU A 21 0.63 1.31 17.44
CA GLU A 21 0.12 2.25 16.45
C GLU A 21 0.98 2.26 15.19
N ILE A 22 2.30 2.06 15.33
CA ILE A 22 3.20 1.99 14.18
C ILE A 22 2.97 0.69 13.41
N LYS A 23 2.77 -0.41 14.13
CA LYS A 23 2.44 -1.70 13.49
C LYS A 23 1.16 -1.57 12.68
N GLN A 24 0.14 -0.93 13.23
CA GLN A 24 -1.12 -0.74 12.56
C GLN A 24 -0.98 0.14 11.32
N GLU A 25 -0.18 1.20 11.42
CA GLU A 25 0.10 2.08 10.28
C GLU A 25 0.74 1.30 9.13
N VAL A 26 1.73 0.47 9.46
CA VAL A 26 2.42 -0.35 8.45
C VAL A 26 1.45 -1.33 7.80
N GLU A 27 0.64 -2.01 8.61
CA GLU A 27 -0.34 -2.96 8.09
C GLU A 27 -1.33 -2.29 7.13
N TRP A 28 -1.84 -1.12 7.51
CA TRP A 28 -2.76 -0.39 6.66
C TRP A 28 -2.10 0.04 5.36
N SER A 29 -0.86 0.54 5.42
CA SER A 29 -0.18 1.00 4.22
C SER A 29 0.04 -0.13 3.22
N TYR A 30 0.38 -1.33 3.69
CA TYR A 30 0.53 -2.49 2.82
C TYR A 30 -0.82 -2.98 2.28
N SER A 31 -1.87 -2.93 3.09
CA SER A 31 -3.22 -3.29 2.63
C SER A 31 -3.68 -2.36 1.52
N ILE A 32 -3.42 -1.07 1.67
CA ILE A 32 -3.76 -0.09 0.64
C ILE A 32 -2.96 -0.34 -0.63
N ALA A 33 -1.66 -0.62 -0.50
CA ALA A 33 -0.80 -0.93 -1.63
C ALA A 33 -1.36 -2.13 -2.42
N ASP A 34 -1.77 -3.18 -1.71
CA ASP A 34 -2.35 -4.36 -2.33
C ASP A 34 -3.65 -4.04 -3.07
N LYS A 35 -4.50 -3.22 -2.48
CA LYS A 35 -5.75 -2.81 -3.12
C LYS A 35 -5.49 -2.05 -4.41
N ILE A 36 -4.52 -1.15 -4.40
CA ILE A 36 -4.16 -0.38 -5.59
C ILE A 36 -3.65 -1.33 -6.67
N TYR A 37 -2.70 -2.19 -6.31
CA TYR A 37 -2.11 -3.14 -7.25
C TYR A 37 -3.17 -4.02 -7.90
N GLU A 38 -4.05 -4.58 -7.09
CA GLU A 38 -5.11 -5.46 -7.57
C GLU A 38 -6.08 -4.74 -8.49
N ALA A 39 -6.45 -3.50 -8.14
CA ALA A 39 -7.35 -2.70 -8.96
C ALA A 39 -6.72 -2.36 -10.32
N LEU A 40 -5.43 -2.02 -10.33
CA LEU A 40 -4.72 -1.75 -11.58
C LEU A 40 -4.69 -2.99 -12.46
N ARG A 41 -4.41 -4.14 -11.84
CA ARG A 41 -4.34 -5.41 -12.57
C ARG A 41 -5.70 -5.74 -13.19
N GLN A 42 -6.78 -5.59 -12.44
CA GLN A 42 -8.13 -5.89 -12.93
C GLN A 42 -8.56 -4.94 -14.03
N LYS A 43 -8.14 -3.69 -13.98
CA LYS A 43 -8.50 -2.69 -14.98
C LYS A 43 -7.53 -2.66 -16.16
N GLY A 44 -6.44 -3.39 -16.09
CA GLY A 44 -5.43 -3.39 -17.13
C GLY A 44 -4.72 -2.05 -17.27
N LEU A 45 -4.58 -1.33 -16.15
CA LEU A 45 -3.87 -0.03 -16.13
C LEU A 45 -2.43 -0.22 -15.75
N SER A 46 -1.53 0.46 -16.47
CA SER A 46 -0.13 0.54 -16.08
C SER A 46 0.04 1.56 -14.98
N GLN A 47 1.17 1.49 -14.27
CA GLN A 47 1.49 2.49 -13.25
C GLN A 47 1.57 3.89 -13.86
N LYS A 48 2.11 3.99 -15.06
CA LYS A 48 2.22 5.26 -15.77
C LYS A 48 0.85 5.84 -16.09
N GLU A 49 -0.05 5.02 -16.60
CA GLU A 49 -1.42 5.45 -16.92
C GLU A 49 -2.15 5.89 -15.67
N PHE A 50 -2.02 5.11 -14.61
CA PHE A 50 -2.65 5.46 -13.34
C PHE A 50 -2.10 6.75 -12.76
N ALA A 51 -0.78 6.94 -12.83
CA ALA A 51 -0.15 8.18 -12.37
C ALA A 51 -0.74 9.39 -13.10
N HIS A 52 -0.92 9.27 -14.39
CA HIS A 52 -1.52 10.34 -15.19
C HIS A 52 -2.95 10.64 -14.75
N LEU A 53 -3.75 9.60 -14.54
CA LEU A 53 -5.15 9.76 -14.13
C LEU A 53 -5.31 10.39 -12.75
N VAL A 54 -4.41 10.04 -11.82
CA VAL A 54 -4.45 10.59 -10.47
C VAL A 54 -3.83 11.99 -10.42
N GLY A 55 -2.98 12.32 -11.40
CA GLY A 55 -2.29 13.60 -11.42
C GLY A 55 -1.01 13.59 -10.62
N THR A 56 -0.25 12.51 -10.67
CA THR A 56 1.02 12.38 -9.95
C THR A 56 2.08 11.76 -10.86
N SER A 57 3.26 11.54 -10.32
CA SER A 57 4.35 10.92 -11.07
C SER A 57 4.31 9.39 -10.96
N GLU A 58 4.90 8.73 -11.93
CA GLU A 58 5.04 7.28 -11.91
C GLU A 58 5.89 6.85 -10.71
N ALA A 59 6.90 7.65 -10.35
CA ALA A 59 7.73 7.37 -9.18
C ALA A 59 6.91 7.36 -7.89
N ALA A 60 5.95 8.27 -7.77
CA ALA A 60 5.06 8.31 -6.60
C ALA A 60 4.20 7.05 -6.55
N VAL A 61 3.64 6.65 -7.69
CA VAL A 61 2.82 5.42 -7.76
C VAL A 61 3.65 4.20 -7.38
N SER A 62 4.89 4.12 -7.84
CA SER A 62 5.78 3.03 -7.47
C SER A 62 5.99 2.95 -5.96
N LYS A 63 6.13 4.09 -5.30
CA LYS A 63 6.25 4.12 -3.84
C LYS A 63 4.98 3.64 -3.16
N TRP A 64 3.82 4.02 -3.68
CA TRP A 64 2.54 3.60 -3.12
C TRP A 64 2.39 2.08 -3.18
N ILE A 65 2.71 1.49 -4.32
CA ILE A 65 2.56 0.05 -4.56
C ILE A 65 3.65 -0.75 -3.83
N GLY A 66 4.81 -0.13 -3.60
CA GLY A 66 5.89 -0.78 -2.88
C GLY A 66 5.58 -1.04 -1.41
N GLY A 67 4.56 -0.38 -0.88
CA GLY A 67 4.17 -0.55 0.51
C GLY A 67 4.92 0.40 1.45
N GLY A 68 4.40 0.53 2.65
CA GLY A 68 5.05 1.36 3.67
C GLY A 68 4.89 2.87 3.47
N HIS A 69 4.17 3.29 2.44
CA HIS A 69 3.94 4.72 2.21
C HIS A 69 2.89 5.26 3.16
N ASN A 70 3.11 6.46 3.66
CA ASN A 70 2.15 7.12 4.55
C ASN A 70 1.19 7.97 3.70
N PHE A 71 0.03 7.38 3.39
CA PHE A 71 -0.99 8.05 2.56
C PHE A 71 -1.74 9.11 3.36
N THR A 72 -2.03 10.22 2.71
CA THR A 72 -2.98 11.18 3.27
C THR A 72 -4.39 10.77 2.85
N ILE A 73 -5.37 11.20 3.63
CA ILE A 73 -6.77 10.94 3.30
C ILE A 73 -7.13 11.57 1.95
N ALA A 74 -6.59 12.76 1.67
CA ALA A 74 -6.82 13.43 0.39
C ALA A 74 -6.33 12.57 -0.79
N THR A 75 -5.15 11.98 -0.65
CA THR A 75 -4.60 11.10 -1.69
C THR A 75 -5.46 9.85 -1.86
N LEU A 76 -5.88 9.26 -0.75
CA LEU A 76 -6.72 8.06 -0.80
C LEU A 76 -8.07 8.36 -1.47
N ALA A 77 -8.62 9.55 -1.25
CA ALA A 77 -9.86 9.95 -1.90
C ALA A 77 -9.70 10.04 -3.41
N LYS A 78 -8.58 10.60 -3.88
CA LYS A 78 -8.29 10.69 -5.32
C LYS A 78 -8.13 9.29 -5.92
N ILE A 79 -7.40 8.43 -5.26
CA ILE A 79 -7.17 7.06 -5.72
C ILE A 79 -8.49 6.32 -5.80
N SER A 80 -9.32 6.42 -4.77
CA SER A 80 -10.63 5.77 -4.74
C SER A 80 -11.50 6.22 -5.91
N LYS A 81 -11.49 7.51 -6.20
CA LYS A 81 -12.31 8.04 -7.29
C LYS A 81 -11.84 7.53 -8.64
N VAL A 82 -10.53 7.53 -8.86
CA VAL A 82 -9.97 7.08 -10.14
C VAL A 82 -10.20 5.59 -10.36
N LEU A 83 -10.02 4.79 -9.32
CA LEU A 83 -10.13 3.33 -9.44
C LEU A 83 -11.56 2.82 -9.25
N GLY A 84 -12.45 3.64 -8.70
CA GLY A 84 -13.82 3.20 -8.40
C GLY A 84 -13.87 2.17 -7.27
N VAL A 85 -12.88 2.17 -6.40
CA VAL A 85 -12.79 1.23 -5.28
C VAL A 85 -12.50 2.04 -4.01
N ASP A 86 -13.24 1.79 -2.96
CA ASP A 86 -13.02 2.48 -1.69
C ASP A 86 -11.70 2.03 -1.08
N MET A 87 -10.77 2.96 -0.95
CA MET A 87 -9.49 2.68 -0.29
C MET A 87 -9.65 2.63 1.22
N ILE A 88 -10.61 3.40 1.75
CA ILE A 88 -10.95 3.40 3.16
C ILE A 88 -12.46 3.25 3.29
N LYS A 89 -12.88 2.41 4.25
CA LYS A 89 -14.28 2.27 4.60
C LYS A 89 -14.47 2.76 6.03
N VAL A 90 -15.24 3.78 6.20
CA VAL A 90 -15.49 4.38 7.51
C VAL A 90 -16.89 4.06 7.96
#